data_cb0592a4ffe0ed7bd8cd55e0dade1887
#
_entry.id   cb0592a4ffe0ed7bd8cd55e0dade1887
#
_cell.length_a   1.000
_cell.length_b   1.000
_cell.length_c   1.000
_cell.angle_alpha   90.00
_cell.angle_beta   90.00
_cell.angle_gamma   90.00
#
_symmetry.space_group_name_H-M   'P 1'
#
loop_
_entity.id
_entity.type
_entity.pdbx_description
1 polymer ?
#
loop_
_entity_poly.entity_id
_entity_poly.type
_entity_poly.pdbx_seq_one_letter_code
_entity_poly.pdbx_strand_id
1 'polypeptide(L)'
;GGTMLTMNLNTGMTSMEKRLGADLMVVPQNTVQKAEALLTNGNPSTFYFTKDIADEVMQADGIAQATEQTYISSLAAACCAEKLQIIGYDPDTDFVIEPWVASQFEGPLEDGQMIAGANVNVSTDGTIELYGRSWPVVAQLANTGTSLDNSVFINQNTVPDMVAASAKVSKQVMSAEYAGKAVSTVMIKTQQGYEAQTVAENIKRLDSRFADLGYVYPGGITANTRTSLTALVTYLKIFVAVIWVMGV
;
A
#
# COMPACT_ATOMS: atom_id res chain seq x y z
N GLY A 1 8.87 -32.28 0.87
CA GLY A 1 8.24 -31.12 1.51
C GLY A 1 8.82 -29.77 1.08
N GLY A 2 10.15 -29.64 0.94
CA GLY A 2 10.79 -28.35 0.61
C GLY A 2 10.52 -27.86 -0.81
N THR A 3 10.34 -28.77 -1.77
CA THR A 3 10.07 -28.41 -3.17
C THR A 3 8.66 -27.86 -3.36
N MET A 4 7.67 -28.40 -2.64
CA MET A 4 6.28 -27.92 -2.69
C MET A 4 6.14 -26.53 -2.09
N LEU A 5 6.81 -26.27 -0.98
CA LEU A 5 6.80 -24.95 -0.33
C LEU A 5 7.43 -23.89 -1.24
N THR A 6 8.53 -24.21 -1.92
CA THR A 6 9.22 -23.31 -2.85
C THR A 6 8.35 -22.98 -4.07
N MET A 7 7.60 -23.96 -4.60
CA MET A 7 6.68 -23.73 -5.71
C MET A 7 5.51 -22.84 -5.33
N ASN A 8 4.92 -23.03 -4.16
CA ASN A 8 3.81 -22.21 -3.66
C ASN A 8 4.23 -20.77 -3.39
N LEU A 9 5.41 -20.55 -2.81
CA LEU A 9 5.98 -19.22 -2.60
C LEU A 9 6.24 -18.50 -3.93
N ASN A 10 6.82 -19.19 -4.90
CA ASN A 10 7.06 -18.62 -6.22
C ASN A 10 5.76 -18.23 -6.94
N THR A 11 4.73 -19.05 -6.86
CA THR A 11 3.43 -18.75 -7.47
C THR A 11 2.76 -17.56 -6.79
N GLY A 12 2.78 -17.49 -5.46
CA GLY A 12 2.23 -16.37 -4.71
C GLY A 12 2.94 -15.04 -5.03
N MET A 13 4.25 -15.05 -5.14
CA MET A 13 5.04 -13.86 -5.47
C MET A 13 4.86 -13.38 -6.90
N THR A 14 4.75 -14.30 -7.86
CA THR A 14 4.49 -13.96 -9.27
C THR A 14 3.11 -13.31 -9.45
N SER A 15 2.14 -13.66 -8.62
CA SER A 15 0.79 -13.07 -8.70
C SER A 15 0.67 -11.71 -8.02
N MET A 16 1.66 -11.27 -7.24
CA MET A 16 1.62 -10.01 -6.48
C MET A 16 1.53 -8.78 -7.41
N GLU A 17 2.32 -8.72 -8.47
CA GLU A 17 2.25 -7.67 -9.48
C GLU A 17 0.87 -7.57 -10.11
N LYS A 18 0.29 -8.71 -10.49
CA LYS A 18 -1.07 -8.78 -11.07
C LYS A 18 -2.14 -8.37 -10.07
N ARG A 19 -1.93 -8.64 -8.77
CA ARG A 19 -2.88 -8.33 -7.71
C ARG A 19 -2.91 -6.84 -7.38
N LEU A 20 -1.77 -6.16 -7.41
CA LEU A 20 -1.70 -4.72 -7.16
C LEU A 20 -2.24 -3.91 -8.34
N GLY A 21 -2.20 -4.43 -9.56
CA GLY A 21 -2.74 -3.78 -10.75
C GLY A 21 -2.02 -2.51 -11.19
N ALA A 22 -0.99 -2.09 -10.48
CA ALA A 22 -0.20 -0.89 -10.77
C ALA A 22 1.18 -1.28 -11.32
N ASP A 23 1.62 -0.58 -12.36
CA ASP A 23 2.93 -0.76 -12.98
C ASP A 23 3.99 0.16 -12.38
N LEU A 24 3.56 1.30 -11.84
CA LEU A 24 4.39 2.34 -11.27
C LEU A 24 3.69 2.99 -10.09
N MET A 25 4.43 3.24 -9.01
CA MET A 25 4.05 4.09 -7.89
C MET A 25 4.96 5.31 -7.85
N VAL A 26 4.41 6.50 -7.87
CA VAL A 26 5.15 7.74 -7.63
C VAL A 26 4.91 8.17 -6.19
N VAL A 27 5.99 8.39 -5.45
CA VAL A 27 5.97 8.72 -4.02
C VAL A 27 6.85 9.94 -3.74
N PRO A 28 6.71 10.57 -2.57
CA PRO A 28 7.56 11.70 -2.20
C PRO A 28 9.05 11.35 -2.19
N GLN A 29 9.89 12.37 -2.28
CA GLN A 29 11.34 12.26 -2.14
C GLN A 29 11.73 11.48 -0.87
N ASN A 30 12.72 10.59 -0.99
CA ASN A 30 13.28 9.80 0.12
C ASN A 30 12.28 8.84 0.80
N THR A 31 11.22 8.43 0.10
CA THR A 31 10.20 7.52 0.66
C THR A 31 10.10 6.18 -0.05
N VAL A 32 10.96 5.90 -1.03
CA VAL A 32 10.93 4.64 -1.79
C VAL A 32 11.03 3.42 -0.87
N GLN A 33 11.95 3.42 0.09
CA GLN A 33 12.12 2.30 1.02
C GLN A 33 10.89 2.10 1.91
N LYS A 34 10.26 3.18 2.36
CA LYS A 34 9.03 3.12 3.15
C LYS A 34 7.87 2.56 2.33
N ALA A 35 7.75 2.98 1.07
CA ALA A 35 6.72 2.49 0.16
C ALA A 35 6.92 1.00 -0.15
N GLU A 36 8.14 0.57 -0.42
CA GLU A 36 8.48 -0.84 -0.62
C GLU A 36 8.19 -1.69 0.62
N ALA A 37 8.55 -1.20 1.81
CA ALA A 37 8.26 -1.89 3.06
C ALA A 37 6.76 -2.01 3.32
N LEU A 38 5.98 -0.98 2.98
CA LEU A 38 4.52 -1.02 3.08
C LEU A 38 3.95 -2.11 2.17
N LEU A 39 4.43 -2.23 0.94
CA LEU A 39 3.96 -3.23 -0.02
C LEU A 39 4.39 -4.66 0.35
N THR A 40 5.58 -4.85 0.90
CA THR A 40 6.14 -6.19 1.17
C THR A 40 5.87 -6.67 2.58
N ASN A 41 6.12 -5.83 3.59
CA ASN A 41 6.08 -6.21 5.00
C ASN A 41 4.81 -5.73 5.70
N GLY A 42 4.02 -4.89 5.04
CA GLY A 42 2.87 -4.25 5.65
C GLY A 42 3.22 -3.28 6.79
N ASN A 43 4.45 -2.78 6.85
CA ASN A 43 4.86 -1.82 7.88
C ASN A 43 4.14 -0.49 7.67
N PRO A 44 3.30 -0.06 8.63
CA PRO A 44 2.56 1.19 8.49
C PRO A 44 3.49 2.40 8.40
N SER A 45 3.17 3.32 7.52
CA SER A 45 3.93 4.54 7.31
C SER A 45 3.01 5.71 6.99
N THR A 46 3.48 6.93 7.30
CA THR A 46 2.84 8.18 6.89
C THR A 46 3.86 8.99 6.10
N PHE A 47 3.55 9.28 4.85
CA PHE A 47 4.31 10.18 4.00
C PHE A 47 3.36 10.80 2.98
N TYR A 48 3.66 11.99 2.51
CA TYR A 48 2.81 12.66 1.53
C TYR A 48 3.55 13.77 0.77
N PHE A 49 3.05 14.06 -0.40
CA PHE A 49 3.24 15.31 -1.12
C PHE A 49 1.87 15.95 -1.33
N THR A 50 1.81 17.07 -2.00
CA THR A 50 0.56 17.80 -2.18
C THR A 50 -0.15 17.42 -3.49
N LYS A 51 -1.46 17.61 -3.52
CA LYS A 51 -2.30 17.25 -4.67
C LYS A 51 -1.88 17.94 -5.97
N ASP A 52 -1.35 19.15 -5.91
CA ASP A 52 -0.85 19.87 -7.09
C ASP A 52 0.30 19.11 -7.77
N ILE A 53 1.21 18.52 -7.00
CA ILE A 53 2.29 17.67 -7.53
C ILE A 53 1.68 16.41 -8.17
N ALA A 54 0.75 15.75 -7.49
CA ALA A 54 0.08 14.56 -8.00
C ALA A 54 -0.65 14.87 -9.33
N ASP A 55 -1.36 15.98 -9.41
CA ASP A 55 -2.09 16.39 -10.62
C ASP A 55 -1.13 16.63 -11.80
N GLU A 56 0.02 17.24 -11.57
CA GLU A 56 1.04 17.44 -12.61
C GLU A 56 1.65 16.11 -13.06
N VAL A 57 1.96 15.21 -12.13
CA VAL A 57 2.51 13.87 -12.42
C VAL A 57 1.59 13.11 -13.37
N MET A 58 0.29 13.20 -13.17
CA MET A 58 -0.72 12.50 -13.98
C MET A 58 -0.83 13.03 -15.42
N GLN A 59 -0.17 14.14 -15.76
CA GLN A 59 -0.15 14.68 -17.13
C GLN A 59 0.91 14.03 -18.04
N ALA A 60 1.73 13.14 -17.53
CA ALA A 60 2.79 12.50 -18.30
C ALA A 60 2.25 11.57 -19.39
N ASP A 61 2.98 11.48 -20.51
CA ASP A 61 2.65 10.57 -21.59
C ASP A 61 2.84 9.11 -21.16
N GLY A 62 1.96 8.23 -21.66
CA GLY A 62 2.05 6.80 -21.44
C GLY A 62 1.23 6.27 -20.26
N ILE A 63 0.42 7.12 -19.62
CA ILE A 63 -0.47 6.74 -18.52
C ILE A 63 -1.83 6.31 -19.07
N ALA A 64 -2.22 5.06 -18.81
CA ALA A 64 -3.56 4.57 -19.14
C ALA A 64 -4.57 4.91 -18.04
N GLN A 65 -4.20 4.69 -16.79
CA GLN A 65 -4.99 5.01 -15.61
C GLN A 65 -4.07 5.50 -14.49
N ALA A 66 -4.56 6.45 -13.71
CA ALA A 66 -3.86 6.93 -12.52
C ALA A 66 -4.87 7.16 -11.41
N THR A 67 -4.47 6.85 -10.18
CA THR A 67 -5.27 7.11 -8.99
C THR A 67 -4.37 7.48 -7.82
N GLU A 68 -4.90 8.28 -6.91
CA GLU A 68 -4.21 8.75 -5.73
C GLU A 68 -4.57 7.90 -4.51
N GLN A 69 -3.61 7.70 -3.62
CA GLN A 69 -3.84 7.12 -2.31
C GLN A 69 -3.14 7.95 -1.25
N THR A 70 -3.70 7.98 -0.05
CA THR A 70 -3.10 8.65 1.11
C THR A 70 -2.91 7.64 2.23
N TYR A 71 -1.69 7.56 2.77
CA TYR A 71 -1.29 6.62 3.80
C TYR A 71 -1.13 7.30 5.14
N ILE A 72 -1.77 6.74 6.15
CA ILE A 72 -1.67 7.17 7.54
C ILE A 72 -1.37 5.92 8.37
N SER A 73 -0.36 6.00 9.25
CA SER A 73 -0.11 4.93 10.20
C SER A 73 -0.80 5.22 11.53
N SER A 74 -1.62 4.29 12.01
CA SER A 74 -2.05 4.31 13.40
C SER A 74 -0.97 3.69 14.28
N LEU A 75 -0.88 4.13 15.53
CA LEU A 75 0.03 3.55 16.51
C LEU A 75 -0.78 2.75 17.53
N ALA A 76 -0.41 1.49 17.75
CA ALA A 76 -0.95 0.69 18.83
C ALA A 76 -0.48 1.28 20.16
N ALA A 77 -1.31 2.08 20.78
CA ALA A 77 -1.07 2.72 22.07
C ALA A 77 -2.39 3.31 22.55
N ALA A 78 -2.37 4.23 23.48
CA ALA A 78 -3.54 4.82 24.11
C ALA A 78 -4.63 5.39 23.16
N CYS A 79 -4.33 5.54 21.87
CA CYS A 79 -5.28 6.11 20.91
C CYS A 79 -6.00 5.07 20.02
N CYS A 80 -5.47 3.88 19.91
CA CYS A 80 -5.88 2.95 18.85
C CYS A 80 -5.87 1.50 19.34
N ALA A 81 -6.80 0.70 18.85
CA ALA A 81 -6.91 -0.71 19.23
C ALA A 81 -5.70 -1.52 18.76
N GLU A 82 -5.17 -1.22 17.57
CA GLU A 82 -3.97 -1.87 17.03
C GLU A 82 -3.22 -0.93 16.09
N LYS A 83 -1.98 -1.32 15.75
CA LYS A 83 -1.17 -0.61 14.76
C LYS A 83 -1.60 -1.04 13.37
N LEU A 84 -2.17 -0.12 12.60
CA LEU A 84 -2.71 -0.37 11.27
C LEU A 84 -2.18 0.63 10.25
N GLN A 85 -2.12 0.20 9.00
CA GLN A 85 -2.02 1.08 7.86
C GLN A 85 -3.43 1.53 7.47
N ILE A 86 -3.65 2.83 7.44
CA ILE A 86 -4.89 3.44 6.95
C ILE A 86 -4.62 3.93 5.54
N ILE A 87 -5.46 3.51 4.59
CA ILE A 87 -5.34 3.86 3.17
C ILE A 87 -6.60 4.63 2.76
N GLY A 88 -6.42 5.93 2.47
CA GLY A 88 -7.44 6.73 1.81
C GLY A 88 -7.35 6.56 0.30
N TYR A 89 -8.46 6.28 -0.35
CA TYR A 89 -8.54 6.11 -1.79
C TYR A 89 -9.80 6.76 -2.36
N ASP A 90 -9.78 7.04 -3.66
CA ASP A 90 -10.93 7.57 -4.39
C ASP A 90 -11.65 6.40 -5.08
N PRO A 91 -12.88 6.04 -4.65
CA PRO A 91 -13.63 4.94 -5.27
C PRO A 91 -13.91 5.13 -6.75
N ASP A 92 -13.95 6.37 -7.23
CA ASP A 92 -14.27 6.68 -8.63
C ASP A 92 -13.07 6.45 -9.58
N THR A 93 -11.84 6.59 -9.08
CA THR A 93 -10.63 6.49 -9.92
C THR A 93 -9.79 5.27 -9.61
N ASP A 94 -9.96 4.66 -8.44
CA ASP A 94 -9.13 3.55 -7.99
C ASP A 94 -9.28 2.30 -8.86
N PHE A 95 -8.17 1.66 -9.13
CA PHE A 95 -8.09 0.37 -9.83
C PHE A 95 -7.26 -0.67 -9.07
N VAL A 96 -6.79 -0.33 -7.88
CA VAL A 96 -5.96 -1.20 -7.02
C VAL A 96 -6.81 -1.90 -5.97
N ILE A 97 -7.64 -1.16 -5.25
CA ILE A 97 -8.46 -1.63 -4.13
C ILE A 97 -9.87 -2.01 -4.58
N GLU A 98 -10.48 -1.20 -5.44
CA GLU A 98 -11.86 -1.40 -5.91
C GLU A 98 -12.15 -2.78 -6.49
N PRO A 99 -11.24 -3.45 -7.25
CA PRO A 99 -11.52 -4.80 -7.71
C PRO A 99 -11.77 -5.81 -6.58
N TRP A 100 -11.14 -5.63 -5.42
CA TRP A 100 -11.36 -6.45 -4.23
C TRP A 100 -12.63 -6.05 -3.49
N VAL A 101 -12.89 -4.76 -3.38
CA VAL A 101 -14.08 -4.20 -2.73
C VAL A 101 -15.35 -4.58 -3.49
N ALA A 102 -15.35 -4.44 -4.81
CA ALA A 102 -16.53 -4.67 -5.65
C ALA A 102 -17.07 -6.11 -5.58
N SER A 103 -16.24 -7.07 -5.21
CA SER A 103 -16.67 -8.47 -5.04
C SER A 103 -17.42 -8.73 -3.73
N GLN A 104 -17.36 -7.81 -2.75
CA GLN A 104 -17.85 -8.02 -1.40
C GLN A 104 -18.68 -6.87 -0.83
N PHE A 105 -18.72 -5.73 -1.49
CA PHE A 105 -19.41 -4.53 -1.05
C PHE A 105 -20.07 -3.82 -2.23
N GLU A 106 -21.36 -3.54 -2.13
CA GLU A 106 -22.10 -2.80 -3.16
C GLU A 106 -22.09 -1.30 -2.88
N GLY A 107 -21.86 -0.54 -3.92
CA GLY A 107 -21.85 0.92 -3.88
C GLY A 107 -20.50 1.51 -3.48
N PRO A 108 -20.35 2.83 -3.60
CA PRO A 108 -19.15 3.52 -3.21
C PRO A 108 -18.99 3.52 -1.68
N LEU A 109 -17.75 3.47 -1.20
CA LEU A 109 -17.44 3.69 0.20
C LEU A 109 -17.73 5.17 0.53
N GLU A 110 -18.67 5.39 1.45
CA GLU A 110 -19.07 6.74 1.84
C GLU A 110 -18.13 7.35 2.88
N ASP A 111 -18.23 8.68 3.04
CA ASP A 111 -17.45 9.40 4.04
C ASP A 111 -17.74 8.86 5.45
N GLY A 112 -16.70 8.69 6.23
CA GLY A 112 -16.80 8.18 7.60
C GLY A 112 -16.89 6.67 7.74
N GLN A 113 -17.12 5.95 6.65
CA GLN A 113 -17.14 4.48 6.63
C GLN A 113 -15.75 3.90 6.46
N MET A 114 -15.58 2.64 6.84
CA MET A 114 -14.31 1.93 6.77
C MET A 114 -14.51 0.52 6.23
N ILE A 115 -13.55 0.06 5.44
CA ILE A 115 -13.43 -1.33 5.02
C ILE A 115 -12.19 -1.91 5.70
N ALA A 116 -12.31 -3.10 6.26
CA ALA A 116 -11.20 -3.78 6.93
C ALA A 116 -10.57 -4.83 6.01
N GLY A 117 -9.24 -4.90 6.01
CA GLY A 117 -8.52 -6.01 5.41
C GLY A 117 -8.77 -7.33 6.17
N ALA A 118 -8.43 -8.45 5.55
CA ALA A 118 -8.79 -9.79 6.05
C ALA A 118 -8.26 -10.08 7.46
N ASN A 119 -7.09 -9.55 7.81
CA ASN A 119 -6.42 -9.82 9.09
C ASN A 119 -6.68 -8.76 10.16
N VAL A 120 -7.49 -7.75 9.87
CA VAL A 120 -7.79 -6.67 10.80
C VAL A 120 -8.86 -7.12 11.78
N ASN A 121 -8.65 -6.88 13.08
CA ASN A 121 -9.62 -7.19 14.12
C ASN A 121 -10.72 -6.14 14.15
N VAL A 122 -11.94 -6.58 13.86
CA VAL A 122 -13.14 -5.75 13.94
C VAL A 122 -13.88 -6.09 15.23
N SER A 123 -14.30 -5.09 15.99
CA SER A 123 -15.08 -5.30 17.22
C SER A 123 -16.41 -5.95 16.93
N THR A 124 -17.01 -6.60 17.94
CA THR A 124 -18.30 -7.29 17.80
C THR A 124 -19.45 -6.36 17.41
N ASP A 125 -19.32 -5.06 17.70
CA ASP A 125 -20.29 -4.03 17.29
C ASP A 125 -20.07 -3.51 15.85
N GLY A 126 -19.13 -4.10 15.10
CA GLY A 126 -18.85 -3.70 13.73
C GLY A 126 -18.05 -2.41 13.59
N THR A 127 -17.25 -2.07 14.59
CA THR A 127 -16.41 -0.86 14.57
C THR A 127 -14.93 -1.19 14.77
N ILE A 128 -14.08 -0.22 14.42
CA ILE A 128 -12.66 -0.20 14.79
C ILE A 128 -12.39 1.12 15.51
N GLU A 129 -11.69 1.05 16.64
CA GLU A 129 -11.27 2.23 17.37
C GLU A 129 -9.92 2.74 16.84
N LEU A 130 -9.93 3.96 16.31
CA LEU A 130 -8.74 4.68 15.87
C LEU A 130 -8.81 6.13 16.36
N TYR A 131 -7.74 6.60 16.98
CA TYR A 131 -7.62 7.96 17.50
C TYR A 131 -8.76 8.34 18.46
N GLY A 132 -9.13 7.42 19.36
CA GLY A 132 -10.16 7.65 20.36
C GLY A 132 -11.59 7.75 19.81
N ARG A 133 -11.81 7.36 18.56
CA ARG A 133 -13.10 7.36 17.90
C ARG A 133 -13.40 5.98 17.34
N SER A 134 -14.67 5.55 17.43
CA SER A 134 -15.16 4.32 16.82
C SER A 134 -15.62 4.60 15.39
N TRP A 135 -15.03 3.87 14.44
CA TRP A 135 -15.32 4.00 13.01
C TRP A 135 -16.15 2.82 12.54
N PRO A 136 -17.28 3.02 11.85
CA PRO A 136 -18.09 1.92 11.36
C PRO A 136 -17.38 1.17 10.24
N VAL A 137 -17.34 -0.15 10.34
CA VAL A 137 -16.78 -1.05 9.33
C VAL A 137 -17.94 -1.64 8.53
N VAL A 138 -18.02 -1.33 7.26
CA VAL A 138 -19.12 -1.75 6.37
C VAL A 138 -18.82 -3.05 5.64
N ALA A 139 -17.57 -3.45 5.53
CA ALA A 139 -17.16 -4.72 4.94
C ALA A 139 -15.78 -5.15 5.45
N GLN A 140 -15.54 -6.46 5.45
CA GLN A 140 -14.22 -7.04 5.66
C GLN A 140 -13.83 -7.84 4.43
N LEU A 141 -12.70 -7.55 3.84
CA LEU A 141 -12.25 -8.17 2.60
C LEU A 141 -11.77 -9.60 2.84
N ALA A 142 -11.94 -10.46 1.83
CA ALA A 142 -11.27 -11.75 1.80
C ALA A 142 -9.76 -11.58 1.67
N ASN A 143 -9.02 -12.60 2.08
CA ASN A 143 -7.57 -12.62 2.05
C ASN A 143 -7.04 -12.40 0.63
N THR A 144 -6.18 -11.40 0.44
CA THR A 144 -5.52 -11.10 -0.83
C THR A 144 -4.13 -11.73 -0.93
N GLY A 145 -3.55 -12.14 0.21
CA GLY A 145 -2.16 -12.58 0.30
C GLY A 145 -1.16 -11.44 0.14
N THR A 146 -1.59 -10.20 0.36
CA THR A 146 -0.75 -8.99 0.28
C THR A 146 -0.81 -8.21 1.58
N SER A 147 -0.03 -7.14 1.69
CA SER A 147 -0.06 -6.22 2.84
C SER A 147 -1.41 -5.51 3.03
N LEU A 148 -2.26 -5.50 2.01
CA LEU A 148 -3.62 -4.97 2.09
C LEU A 148 -4.47 -5.69 3.14
N ASP A 149 -4.15 -6.95 3.44
CA ASP A 149 -4.86 -7.73 4.46
C ASP A 149 -4.71 -7.16 5.88
N ASN A 150 -3.67 -6.37 6.13
CA ASN A 150 -3.39 -5.72 7.41
C ASN A 150 -3.70 -4.22 7.41
N SER A 151 -4.52 -3.79 6.48
CA SER A 151 -4.86 -2.38 6.26
C SER A 151 -6.35 -2.14 6.46
N VAL A 152 -6.71 -0.90 6.74
CA VAL A 152 -8.08 -0.40 6.66
C VAL A 152 -8.17 0.65 5.57
N PHE A 153 -9.33 0.71 4.92
CA PHE A 153 -9.55 1.57 3.77
C PHE A 153 -10.65 2.57 4.08
N ILE A 154 -10.40 3.83 3.77
CA ILE A 154 -11.35 4.92 3.91
C ILE A 154 -11.47 5.67 2.58
N ASN A 155 -12.58 6.37 2.38
CA ASN A 155 -12.70 7.29 1.27
C ASN A 155 -11.70 8.44 1.46
N GLN A 156 -11.11 8.92 0.37
CA GLN A 156 -10.16 10.04 0.40
C GLN A 156 -10.73 11.27 1.12
N ASN A 157 -12.04 11.52 1.02
CA ASN A 157 -12.71 12.63 1.69
C ASN A 157 -12.77 12.46 3.23
N THR A 158 -12.52 11.26 3.74
CA THR A 158 -12.48 10.98 5.18
C THR A 158 -11.11 11.30 5.80
N VAL A 159 -10.07 11.46 4.99
CA VAL A 159 -8.71 11.76 5.49
C VAL A 159 -8.67 12.99 6.41
N PRO A 160 -9.30 14.14 6.09
CA PRO A 160 -9.32 15.27 7.01
C PRO A 160 -9.94 14.96 8.38
N ASP A 161 -11.01 14.15 8.42
CA ASP A 161 -11.65 13.74 9.69
C ASP A 161 -10.74 12.83 10.50
N MET A 162 -10.00 11.93 9.84
CA MET A 162 -9.02 11.06 10.49
C MET A 162 -7.87 11.87 11.10
N VAL A 163 -7.36 12.85 10.36
CA VAL A 163 -6.31 13.76 10.83
C VAL A 163 -6.81 14.59 12.03
N ALA A 164 -8.02 15.12 11.96
CA ALA A 164 -8.64 15.87 13.06
C ALA A 164 -8.81 15.00 14.32
N ALA A 165 -9.24 13.75 14.16
CA ALA A 165 -9.35 12.80 15.26
C ALA A 165 -7.98 12.53 15.91
N SER A 166 -6.92 12.38 15.11
CA SER A 166 -5.56 12.17 15.60
C SER A 166 -5.06 13.38 16.42
N ALA A 167 -5.39 14.59 16.02
CA ALA A 167 -5.02 15.80 16.73
C ALA A 167 -5.69 15.89 18.11
N LYS A 168 -6.95 15.46 18.23
CA LYS A 168 -7.70 15.48 19.50
C LYS A 168 -7.10 14.57 20.56
N VAL A 169 -6.40 13.51 20.19
CA VAL A 169 -5.72 12.60 21.11
C VAL A 169 -4.21 12.87 21.20
N SER A 170 -3.76 14.03 20.76
CA SER A 170 -2.36 14.45 20.77
C SER A 170 -1.42 13.53 20.00
N LYS A 171 -1.95 12.92 18.92
CA LYS A 171 -1.22 12.03 18.01
C LYS A 171 -1.31 12.52 16.57
N GLN A 172 -1.32 13.83 16.38
CA GLN A 172 -1.47 14.44 15.05
C GLN A 172 -0.51 13.84 14.03
N VAL A 173 -1.06 13.20 13.00
CA VAL A 173 -0.30 12.46 11.98
C VAL A 173 0.20 13.35 10.86
N MET A 174 -0.46 14.47 10.62
CA MET A 174 -0.04 15.51 9.69
C MET A 174 -0.69 16.85 10.06
N SER A 175 -0.17 17.95 9.53
CA SER A 175 -0.77 19.27 9.71
C SER A 175 -2.19 19.32 9.13
N ALA A 176 -3.11 20.00 9.83
CA ALA A 176 -4.47 20.22 9.36
C ALA A 176 -4.50 20.96 8.01
N GLU A 177 -3.50 21.79 7.72
CA GLU A 177 -3.35 22.50 6.45
C GLU A 177 -3.22 21.54 5.27
N TYR A 178 -2.55 20.40 5.46
CA TYR A 178 -2.30 19.42 4.40
C TYR A 178 -3.34 18.31 4.34
N ALA A 179 -4.17 18.14 5.35
CA ALA A 179 -5.09 17.01 5.47
C ALA A 179 -6.03 16.82 4.28
N GLY A 180 -6.49 17.92 3.66
CA GLY A 180 -7.38 17.88 2.50
C GLY A 180 -6.68 17.77 1.14
N LYS A 181 -5.35 17.85 1.11
CA LYS A 181 -4.54 17.87 -0.12
C LYS A 181 -3.30 16.99 -0.05
N ALA A 182 -3.20 16.15 0.98
CA ALA A 182 -2.10 15.19 1.12
C ALA A 182 -2.34 13.98 0.22
N VAL A 183 -1.34 13.63 -0.58
CA VAL A 183 -1.32 12.44 -1.42
C VAL A 183 -0.03 11.70 -1.13
N SER A 184 -0.13 10.42 -0.78
CA SER A 184 1.06 9.60 -0.48
C SER A 184 1.65 8.99 -1.73
N THR A 185 0.80 8.62 -2.68
CA THR A 185 1.25 8.02 -3.93
C THR A 185 0.27 8.30 -5.06
N VAL A 186 0.82 8.37 -6.27
CA VAL A 186 0.07 8.21 -7.51
C VAL A 186 0.35 6.81 -8.02
N MET A 187 -0.67 5.97 -8.06
CA MET A 187 -0.63 4.64 -8.66
C MET A 187 -0.92 4.75 -10.14
N ILE A 188 -0.08 4.16 -10.96
CA ILE A 188 -0.15 4.31 -12.42
C ILE A 188 -0.21 2.95 -13.09
N LYS A 189 -1.15 2.84 -14.02
CA LYS A 189 -1.20 1.77 -15.01
C LYS A 189 -0.75 2.35 -16.34
N THR A 190 0.27 1.76 -16.96
CA THR A 190 0.85 2.27 -18.20
C THR A 190 0.01 1.86 -19.40
N GLN A 191 0.06 2.69 -20.45
CA GLN A 191 -0.53 2.34 -21.75
C GLN A 191 0.24 1.18 -22.38
N GLN A 192 -0.45 0.41 -23.22
CA GLN A 192 0.17 -0.65 -23.99
C GLN A 192 1.35 -0.10 -24.83
N GLY A 193 2.50 -0.76 -24.74
CA GLY A 193 3.72 -0.34 -25.43
C GLY A 193 4.60 0.63 -24.62
N TYR A 194 4.16 1.06 -23.45
CA TYR A 194 4.95 1.88 -22.52
C TYR A 194 5.42 1.02 -21.34
N GLU A 195 6.72 1.05 -21.08
CA GLU A 195 7.26 0.46 -19.86
C GLU A 195 7.16 1.45 -18.69
N ALA A 196 7.11 0.94 -17.47
CA ALA A 196 7.02 1.76 -16.26
C ALA A 196 8.20 2.74 -16.16
N GLN A 197 9.40 2.32 -16.50
CA GLN A 197 10.60 3.15 -16.51
C GLN A 197 10.48 4.30 -17.51
N THR A 198 9.90 4.04 -18.68
CA THR A 198 9.66 5.09 -19.69
C THR A 198 8.69 6.13 -19.18
N VAL A 199 7.60 5.72 -18.53
CA VAL A 199 6.64 6.63 -17.93
C VAL A 199 7.28 7.45 -16.80
N ALA A 200 8.11 6.83 -15.97
CA ALA A 200 8.86 7.54 -14.93
C ALA A 200 9.77 8.63 -15.54
N GLU A 201 10.48 8.34 -16.63
CA GLU A 201 11.29 9.33 -17.33
C GLU A 201 10.44 10.45 -17.94
N ASN A 202 9.25 10.13 -18.47
CA ASN A 202 8.32 11.13 -18.98
C ASN A 202 7.84 12.07 -17.87
N ILE A 203 7.59 11.55 -16.66
CA ILE A 203 7.24 12.36 -15.48
C ILE A 203 8.38 13.32 -15.12
N LYS A 204 9.60 12.81 -15.06
CA LYS A 204 10.79 13.63 -14.72
C LYS A 204 11.03 14.77 -15.69
N ARG A 205 10.59 14.64 -16.94
CA ARG A 205 10.72 15.70 -17.96
C ARG A 205 9.70 16.83 -17.82
N LEU A 206 8.59 16.59 -17.08
CA LEU A 206 7.55 17.60 -16.90
C LEU A 206 8.02 18.78 -16.05
N ASP A 207 8.83 18.50 -15.03
CA ASP A 207 9.34 19.50 -14.10
C ASP A 207 10.64 19.00 -13.49
N SER A 208 11.62 19.88 -13.32
CA SER A 208 12.92 19.53 -12.72
C SER A 208 12.80 18.98 -11.29
N ARG A 209 11.78 19.40 -10.53
CA ARG A 209 11.50 18.92 -9.18
C ARG A 209 11.16 17.42 -9.15
N PHE A 210 10.65 16.87 -10.25
CA PHE A 210 10.17 15.49 -10.30
C PHE A 210 11.30 14.47 -10.44
N ALA A 211 12.52 14.90 -10.76
CA ALA A 211 13.71 14.05 -10.70
C ALA A 211 13.98 13.55 -9.26
N ASP A 212 13.58 14.33 -8.24
CA ASP A 212 13.80 14.01 -6.84
C ASP A 212 12.68 13.17 -6.23
N LEU A 213 11.57 12.95 -6.94
CA LEU A 213 10.50 12.08 -6.48
C LEU A 213 10.97 10.62 -6.42
N GLY A 214 10.28 9.81 -5.63
CA GLY A 214 10.49 8.38 -5.57
C GLY A 214 9.67 7.63 -6.62
N TYR A 215 10.30 6.66 -7.28
CA TYR A 215 9.65 5.82 -8.29
C TYR A 215 9.78 4.37 -7.86
N VAL A 216 8.64 3.72 -7.61
CA VAL A 216 8.55 2.35 -7.13
C VAL A 216 7.94 1.50 -8.23
N TYR A 217 8.56 0.37 -8.51
CA TYR A 217 8.12 -0.58 -9.53
C TYR A 217 7.65 -1.86 -8.84
N PRO A 218 6.33 -2.08 -8.66
CA PRO A 218 5.83 -3.24 -7.93
C PRO A 218 6.31 -4.58 -8.49
N GLY A 219 6.44 -4.71 -9.81
CA GLY A 219 7.00 -5.90 -10.44
C GLY A 219 8.46 -6.16 -10.08
N GLY A 220 9.26 -5.10 -9.98
CA GLY A 220 10.66 -5.18 -9.57
C GLY A 220 10.83 -5.61 -8.11
N ILE A 221 9.96 -5.13 -7.22
CA ILE A 221 9.93 -5.55 -5.81
C ILE A 221 9.69 -7.05 -5.70
N THR A 222 8.70 -7.58 -6.43
CA THR A 222 8.39 -9.01 -6.47
C THR A 222 9.60 -9.83 -6.91
N ALA A 223 10.31 -9.39 -7.94
CA ALA A 223 11.52 -10.04 -8.43
C ALA A 223 12.65 -10.03 -7.38
N ASN A 224 12.89 -8.90 -6.72
CA ASN A 224 13.90 -8.77 -5.66
C ASN A 224 13.59 -9.65 -4.46
N THR A 225 12.33 -9.70 -4.02
CA THR A 225 11.88 -10.56 -2.93
C THR A 225 12.07 -12.02 -3.28
N ARG A 226 11.80 -12.42 -4.53
CA ARG A 226 12.04 -13.77 -5.03
C ARG A 226 13.53 -14.14 -4.93
N THR A 227 14.43 -13.26 -5.35
CA THR A 227 15.87 -13.45 -5.27
C THR A 227 16.31 -13.64 -3.81
N SER A 228 15.82 -12.83 -2.89
CA SER A 228 16.13 -12.92 -1.45
C SER A 228 15.64 -14.24 -0.84
N LEU A 229 14.44 -14.71 -1.19
CA LEU A 229 13.91 -16.00 -0.74
C LEU A 229 14.70 -17.17 -1.32
N THR A 230 15.14 -17.10 -2.58
CA THR A 230 15.99 -18.11 -3.19
C THR A 230 17.33 -18.22 -2.47
N ALA A 231 17.94 -17.09 -2.11
CA ALA A 231 19.17 -17.06 -1.31
C ALA A 231 18.95 -17.70 0.06
N LEU A 232 17.88 -17.39 0.77
CA LEU A 232 17.54 -17.96 2.07
C LEU A 232 17.37 -19.49 1.99
N VAL A 233 16.66 -19.99 0.99
CA VAL A 233 16.49 -21.43 0.75
C VAL A 233 17.82 -22.11 0.49
N THR A 234 18.71 -21.46 -0.26
CA THR A 234 20.08 -21.97 -0.52
C THR A 234 20.88 -22.07 0.77
N TYR A 235 20.86 -21.04 1.61
CA TYR A 235 21.52 -21.06 2.93
C TYR A 235 20.99 -22.18 3.82
N LEU A 236 19.68 -22.38 3.87
CA LEU A 236 19.06 -23.46 4.63
C LEU A 236 19.52 -24.84 4.14
N LYS A 237 19.61 -25.05 2.83
CA LYS A 237 20.12 -26.31 2.26
C LYS A 237 21.56 -26.59 2.64
N ILE A 238 22.43 -25.58 2.59
CA ILE A 238 23.84 -25.68 3.00
C ILE A 238 23.92 -26.00 4.48
N PHE A 239 23.13 -25.33 5.31
CA PHE A 239 23.12 -25.55 6.77
C PHE A 239 22.71 -26.97 7.12
N VAL A 240 21.68 -27.52 6.49
CA VAL A 240 21.23 -28.90 6.66
C VAL A 240 22.33 -29.89 6.24
N ALA A 241 22.99 -29.64 5.11
CA ALA A 241 24.09 -30.50 4.63
C ALA A 241 25.29 -30.52 5.62
N VAL A 242 25.64 -29.37 6.20
CA VAL A 242 26.71 -29.28 7.21
C VAL A 242 26.37 -30.07 8.48
N ILE A 243 25.13 -29.98 8.95
CA ILE A 243 24.67 -30.77 10.11
C ILE A 243 24.79 -32.27 9.83
N TRP A 244 24.41 -32.71 8.64
CA TRP A 244 24.51 -34.11 8.23
C TRP A 244 25.95 -34.61 8.22
N VAL A 245 26.90 -33.81 7.74
CA VAL A 245 28.32 -34.16 7.71
C VAL A 245 28.94 -34.21 9.11
N MET A 246 28.47 -33.33 10.02
CA MET A 246 28.99 -33.31 11.41
C MET A 246 28.29 -34.32 12.34
N GLY A 247 27.18 -34.88 11.94
CA GLY A 247 26.40 -35.87 12.70
C GLY A 247 26.73 -37.33 12.41
N VAL A 248 27.74 -37.61 11.57
CA VAL A 248 28.32 -38.89 11.29
C VAL A 248 29.74 -38.96 11.90
#